data_9afbd1c8554f2255ba2af7f76c672d8c
#
_entry.id   9afbd1c8554f2255ba2af7f76c672d8c
#
_cell.length_a   1.000
_cell.length_b   1.000
_cell.length_c   1.000
_cell.angle_alpha   90.00
_cell.angle_beta   90.00
_cell.angle_gamma   90.00
#
_symmetry.space_group_name_H-M   'P 1'
#
loop_
_entity.id
_entity.type
_entity.pdbx_description
1 polymer ?
#
loop_
_entity_poly.entity_id
_entity_poly.type
_entity_poly.pdbx_seq_one_letter_code
_entity_poly.pdbx_strand_id
1 'polypeptide(L)'
;MAIRHGHEPHDTFVVSIHVNAAGGCRMWHSATGWCAYTFPGHTESDKLAACLYKAAQRHLPGHRLRTDYSDGDPDYEKPFYILKHTFCAAVLTENGFMDSEVSLSFLESEEGKKAIVALHVEGIINYVEGR
;
A
#
# COMPACT_ATOMS: atom_id res chain seq x y z
N MET A 1 2.00 -16.44 2.11
CA MET A 1 1.93 -17.19 0.83
C MET A 1 0.52 -17.12 0.28
N ALA A 2 0.36 -16.70 -0.97
CA ALA A 2 -0.97 -16.72 -1.60
C ALA A 2 -1.42 -18.18 -1.74
N ILE A 3 -2.60 -18.46 -1.25
CA ILE A 3 -3.15 -19.82 -1.29
C ILE A 3 -3.65 -20.08 -2.71
N ARG A 4 -3.08 -21.08 -3.35
CA ARG A 4 -3.49 -21.47 -4.70
C ARG A 4 -4.69 -22.43 -4.61
N HIS A 5 -5.85 -21.88 -4.54
CA HIS A 5 -7.09 -22.69 -4.58
C HIS A 5 -7.46 -23.08 -6.02
N GLY A 6 -6.50 -23.60 -6.77
CA GLY A 6 -6.74 -23.97 -8.17
C GLY A 6 -6.70 -22.80 -9.15
N HIS A 7 -6.26 -21.61 -8.69
CA HIS A 7 -6.13 -20.44 -9.56
C HIS A 7 -4.70 -20.30 -10.09
N GLU A 8 -4.59 -19.84 -11.31
CA GLU A 8 -3.29 -19.49 -11.88
C GLU A 8 -2.73 -18.23 -11.21
N PRO A 9 -1.39 -18.02 -11.20
CA PRO A 9 -0.81 -16.85 -10.55
C PRO A 9 -1.34 -15.49 -11.03
N HIS A 10 -1.77 -15.38 -12.28
CA HIS A 10 -2.32 -14.15 -12.84
C HIS A 10 -3.79 -13.90 -12.47
N ASP A 11 -4.48 -14.92 -11.93
CA ASP A 11 -5.86 -14.81 -11.47
C ASP A 11 -5.94 -14.43 -9.99
N THR A 12 -4.80 -14.30 -9.34
CA THR A 12 -4.71 -14.06 -7.90
C THR A 12 -3.72 -12.95 -7.62
N PHE A 13 -4.02 -12.13 -6.64
CA PHE A 13 -3.07 -11.12 -6.14
C PHE A 13 -3.29 -10.90 -4.64
N VAL A 14 -2.32 -10.26 -3.99
CA VAL A 14 -2.35 -10.00 -2.56
C VAL A 14 -2.14 -8.51 -2.30
N VAL A 15 -2.97 -7.94 -1.45
CA VAL A 15 -2.75 -6.61 -0.88
C VAL A 15 -2.68 -6.77 0.64
N SER A 16 -1.51 -6.50 1.20
CA SER A 16 -1.27 -6.57 2.64
C SER A 16 -1.36 -5.16 3.22
N ILE A 17 -2.36 -4.91 4.05
CA ILE A 17 -2.69 -3.55 4.52
C ILE A 17 -2.10 -3.34 5.92
N HIS A 18 -1.15 -2.42 6.03
CA HIS A 18 -0.41 -2.14 7.26
C HIS A 18 -0.53 -0.68 7.68
N VAL A 19 -0.13 -0.41 8.91
CA VAL A 19 0.12 0.93 9.42
C VAL A 19 1.60 0.99 9.80
N ASN A 20 2.29 2.03 9.36
CA ASN A 20 3.73 2.19 9.55
C ASN A 20 4.07 2.61 10.99
N ALA A 21 5.35 2.54 11.32
CA ALA A 21 5.90 3.09 12.56
C ALA A 21 7.24 3.74 12.25
N ALA A 22 7.44 4.96 12.76
CA ALA A 22 8.69 5.70 12.57
C ALA A 22 9.80 5.20 13.49
N GLY A 23 9.43 4.63 14.63
CA GLY A 23 10.37 4.13 15.62
C GLY A 23 9.78 2.95 16.38
N GLY A 24 10.19 2.76 17.62
CA GLY A 24 9.77 1.64 18.45
C GLY A 24 8.44 1.81 19.17
N CYS A 25 7.63 2.78 18.79
CA CYS A 25 6.34 3.12 19.40
C CYS A 25 6.45 3.52 20.88
N ARG A 26 7.61 4.05 21.29
CA ARG A 26 7.87 4.50 22.66
C ARG A 26 7.62 5.99 22.86
N MET A 27 7.56 6.73 21.77
CA MET A 27 7.33 8.17 21.77
C MET A 27 6.63 8.57 20.49
N TRP A 28 5.99 9.74 20.50
CA TRP A 28 5.38 10.28 19.29
C TRP A 28 6.44 10.79 18.32
N HIS A 29 6.21 10.55 17.05
CA HIS A 29 7.02 11.04 15.93
C HIS A 29 6.19 11.94 15.03
N SER A 30 6.85 12.72 14.19
CA SER A 30 6.19 13.63 13.25
C SER A 30 5.96 13.03 11.85
N ALA A 31 6.40 11.79 11.63
CA ALA A 31 6.27 11.14 10.32
C ALA A 31 4.81 10.94 9.96
N THR A 32 4.46 11.23 8.71
CA THR A 32 3.12 11.05 8.15
C THR A 32 3.23 10.55 6.72
N GLY A 33 2.12 10.09 6.17
CA GLY A 33 2.02 9.78 4.76
C GLY A 33 1.64 8.34 4.47
N TRP A 34 1.31 8.14 3.21
CA TRP A 34 0.91 6.84 2.66
C TRP A 34 1.95 6.37 1.65
N CYS A 35 2.25 5.10 1.65
CA CYS A 35 3.11 4.50 0.62
C CYS A 35 2.75 3.03 0.41
N ALA A 36 3.33 2.46 -0.65
CA ALA A 36 3.22 1.03 -0.94
C ALA A 36 4.59 0.46 -1.28
N TYR A 37 4.76 -0.82 -0.97
CA TYR A 37 5.98 -1.59 -1.24
C TYR A 37 5.69 -2.74 -2.17
N THR A 38 6.65 -3.01 -3.08
CA THR A 38 6.67 -4.20 -3.92
C THR A 38 8.00 -4.94 -3.71
N PHE A 39 8.07 -6.18 -4.18
CA PHE A 39 9.35 -6.90 -4.24
C PHE A 39 10.24 -6.25 -5.32
N PRO A 40 11.57 -6.15 -5.10
CA PRO A 40 12.48 -5.51 -6.07
C PRO A 40 12.37 -6.07 -7.48
N GLY A 41 12.40 -5.18 -8.46
CA GLY A 41 12.33 -5.51 -9.88
C GLY A 41 11.06 -4.96 -10.54
N HIS A 42 10.96 -5.15 -11.85
CA HIS A 42 9.77 -4.76 -12.62
C HIS A 42 8.86 -5.97 -12.78
N THR A 43 7.72 -5.94 -12.10
CA THR A 43 6.79 -7.06 -12.04
C THR A 43 5.33 -6.59 -12.19
N GLU A 44 4.42 -7.55 -12.24
CA GLU A 44 2.98 -7.27 -12.23
C GLU A 44 2.55 -6.54 -10.95
N SER A 45 3.30 -6.70 -9.85
CA SER A 45 3.07 -5.98 -8.60
C SER A 45 3.16 -4.48 -8.78
N ASP A 46 4.04 -4.00 -9.66
CA ASP A 46 4.20 -2.56 -9.92
C ASP A 46 2.93 -1.96 -10.51
N LYS A 47 2.21 -2.71 -11.34
CA LYS A 47 0.94 -2.25 -11.92
C LYS A 47 -0.13 -2.13 -10.85
N LEU A 48 -0.21 -3.10 -9.95
CA LEU A 48 -1.14 -3.06 -8.82
C LEU A 48 -0.81 -1.88 -7.90
N ALA A 49 0.48 -1.68 -7.58
CA ALA A 49 0.92 -0.56 -6.77
C ALA A 49 0.58 0.79 -7.44
N ALA A 50 0.79 0.92 -8.74
CA ALA A 50 0.45 2.14 -9.48
C ALA A 50 -1.05 2.47 -9.38
N CYS A 51 -1.91 1.47 -9.48
CA CYS A 51 -3.35 1.65 -9.32
C CYS A 51 -3.70 2.12 -7.91
N LEU A 52 -3.04 1.56 -6.89
CA LEU A 52 -3.24 1.97 -5.50
C LEU A 52 -2.75 3.39 -5.24
N TYR A 53 -1.60 3.79 -5.82
CA TYR A 53 -1.10 5.17 -5.71
C TYR A 53 -2.06 6.19 -6.33
N LYS A 54 -2.63 5.89 -7.50
CA LYS A 54 -3.62 6.77 -8.13
C LYS A 54 -4.86 6.92 -7.26
N ALA A 55 -5.33 5.82 -6.70
CA ALA A 55 -6.50 5.84 -5.80
C ALA A 55 -6.18 6.61 -4.51
N ALA A 56 -4.98 6.43 -3.94
CA ALA A 56 -4.55 7.16 -2.76
C ALA A 56 -4.51 8.67 -3.03
N GLN A 57 -4.03 9.08 -4.19
CA GLN A 57 -4.01 10.50 -4.58
C GLN A 57 -5.42 11.10 -4.59
N ARG A 58 -6.42 10.34 -5.02
CA ARG A 58 -7.81 10.80 -5.07
C ARG A 58 -8.49 10.83 -3.72
N HIS A 59 -8.23 9.83 -2.89
CA HIS A 59 -8.94 9.64 -1.61
C HIS A 59 -8.24 10.23 -0.40
N LEU A 60 -6.98 10.65 -0.56
CA LEU A 60 -6.20 11.29 0.49
C LEU A 60 -5.75 12.70 0.07
N PRO A 61 -6.70 13.60 -0.33
CA PRO A 61 -6.33 14.94 -0.75
C PRO A 61 -5.69 15.70 0.42
N GLY A 62 -4.57 16.37 0.16
CA GLY A 62 -3.84 17.11 1.18
C GLY A 62 -2.94 16.25 2.06
N HIS A 63 -3.00 14.93 1.95
CA HIS A 63 -2.11 14.02 2.66
C HIS A 63 -0.85 13.76 1.84
N ARG A 64 0.26 13.50 2.54
CA ARG A 64 1.53 13.19 1.90
C ARG A 64 1.48 11.78 1.31
N LEU A 65 1.84 11.66 0.04
CA LEU A 65 2.15 10.37 -0.58
C LEU A 65 3.67 10.23 -0.61
N ARG A 66 4.18 9.19 0.03
CA ARG A 66 5.60 8.90 0.08
C ARG A 66 5.95 8.06 -1.13
N THR A 67 6.93 8.49 -1.92
CA THR A 67 7.28 7.86 -3.19
C THR A 67 8.78 7.68 -3.33
N ASP A 68 9.18 6.70 -4.13
CA ASP A 68 10.55 6.47 -4.53
C ASP A 68 10.58 6.19 -6.03
N TYR A 69 10.90 7.21 -6.81
CA TYR A 69 10.95 7.11 -8.28
C TYR A 69 12.31 6.69 -8.83
N SER A 70 13.17 6.11 -8.00
CA SER A 70 14.52 5.74 -8.44
C SER A 70 14.52 4.75 -9.62
N ASP A 71 13.47 3.92 -9.74
CA ASP A 71 13.30 2.97 -10.84
C ASP A 71 12.19 3.37 -11.84
N GLY A 72 11.65 4.59 -11.70
CA GLY A 72 10.58 5.10 -12.56
C GLY A 72 9.16 4.87 -12.04
N ASP A 73 8.98 4.04 -11.02
CA ASP A 73 7.71 3.75 -10.38
C ASP A 73 7.62 4.44 -9.01
N PRO A 74 6.41 4.79 -8.52
CA PRO A 74 6.29 5.49 -7.24
C PRO A 74 6.50 4.62 -6.01
N ASP A 75 6.35 3.31 -6.12
CA ASP A 75 6.43 2.40 -4.99
C ASP A 75 7.85 2.21 -4.46
N TYR A 76 7.95 1.93 -3.17
CA TYR A 76 9.19 1.49 -2.55
C TYR A 76 9.40 0.01 -2.82
N GLU A 77 10.64 -0.42 -2.86
CA GLU A 77 10.97 -1.82 -3.06
C GLU A 77 11.72 -2.37 -1.86
N LYS A 78 11.16 -3.42 -1.24
CA LYS A 78 11.81 -4.16 -0.17
C LYS A 78 11.39 -5.63 -0.22
N PRO A 79 12.31 -6.56 0.13
CA PRO A 79 12.01 -7.99 0.11
C PRO A 79 11.29 -8.44 1.39
N PHE A 80 10.19 -7.78 1.76
CA PHE A 80 9.37 -8.24 2.87
C PHE A 80 8.92 -9.67 2.65
N TYR A 81 8.77 -10.43 3.73
CA TYR A 81 8.45 -11.86 3.66
C TYR A 81 7.23 -12.14 2.78
N ILE A 82 6.13 -11.41 3.00
CA ILE A 82 4.89 -11.61 2.23
C ILE A 82 5.09 -11.31 0.73
N LEU A 83 5.94 -10.35 0.39
CA LEU A 83 6.22 -9.99 -0.99
C LEU A 83 7.16 -10.99 -1.65
N LYS A 84 8.18 -11.45 -0.90
CA LYS A 84 9.18 -12.40 -1.41
C LYS A 84 8.59 -13.79 -1.65
N HIS A 85 7.72 -14.26 -0.76
CA HIS A 85 7.22 -15.65 -0.77
C HIS A 85 5.83 -15.79 -1.37
N THR A 86 5.32 -14.76 -2.07
CA THR A 86 4.04 -14.80 -2.76
C THR A 86 4.29 -15.01 -4.26
N PHE A 87 3.57 -15.95 -4.85
CA PHE A 87 3.76 -16.35 -6.26
C PHE A 87 2.97 -15.51 -7.26
N CYS A 88 2.17 -14.58 -6.80
CA CYS A 88 1.37 -13.69 -7.63
C CYS A 88 1.74 -12.24 -7.35
N ALA A 89 1.10 -11.31 -8.06
CA ALA A 89 1.25 -9.89 -7.77
C ALA A 89 0.95 -9.63 -6.29
N ALA A 90 1.83 -8.89 -5.61
CA ALA A 90 1.69 -8.62 -4.19
C ALA A 90 2.17 -7.22 -3.86
N VAL A 91 1.38 -6.49 -3.09
CA VAL A 91 1.68 -5.14 -2.63
C VAL A 91 1.41 -5.05 -1.14
N LEU A 92 2.28 -4.37 -0.42
CA LEU A 92 2.08 -4.03 0.99
C LEU A 92 1.89 -2.53 1.08
N THR A 93 0.74 -2.09 1.63
CA THR A 93 0.48 -0.66 1.82
C THR A 93 0.75 -0.26 3.27
N GLU A 94 1.32 0.93 3.43
CA GLU A 94 1.57 1.55 4.73
C GLU A 94 0.69 2.80 4.85
N ASN A 95 -0.32 2.71 5.70
CA ASN A 95 -1.41 3.66 5.80
C ASN A 95 -1.21 4.59 7.01
N GLY A 96 -0.30 5.56 6.86
CA GLY A 96 0.08 6.44 7.94
C GLY A 96 1.00 5.77 8.95
N PHE A 97 1.18 6.41 10.09
CA PHE A 97 2.11 5.98 11.14
C PHE A 97 1.39 5.86 12.48
N MET A 98 1.46 4.68 13.09
CA MET A 98 0.79 4.41 14.36
C MET A 98 1.38 5.20 15.54
N ASP A 99 2.63 5.65 15.40
CA ASP A 99 3.33 6.45 16.41
C ASP A 99 3.41 7.94 16.04
N SER A 100 2.47 8.41 15.21
CA SER A 100 2.26 9.82 14.88
C SER A 100 0.85 10.21 15.33
N GLU A 101 0.74 11.22 16.19
CA GLU A 101 -0.58 11.67 16.69
C GLU A 101 -1.50 12.10 15.55
N VAL A 102 -0.96 12.83 14.57
CA VAL A 102 -1.73 13.32 13.42
C VAL A 102 -2.22 12.16 12.57
N SER A 103 -1.32 11.22 12.25
CA SER A 103 -1.68 10.02 11.48
C SER A 103 -2.73 9.18 12.21
N LEU A 104 -2.50 8.90 13.48
CA LEU A 104 -3.38 8.04 14.27
C LEU A 104 -4.77 8.67 14.42
N SER A 105 -4.86 9.97 14.70
CA SER A 105 -6.14 10.67 14.78
C SER A 105 -6.94 10.55 13.48
N PHE A 106 -6.28 10.68 12.33
CA PHE A 106 -6.93 10.51 11.03
C PHE A 106 -7.42 9.07 10.84
N LEU A 107 -6.56 8.09 11.13
CA LEU A 107 -6.88 6.67 10.96
C LEU A 107 -8.05 6.24 11.84
N GLU A 108 -8.18 6.80 13.03
CA GLU A 108 -9.27 6.49 13.96
C GLU A 108 -10.57 7.24 13.63
N SER A 109 -10.50 8.29 12.82
CA SER A 109 -11.68 9.05 12.43
C SER A 109 -12.53 8.31 11.40
N GLU A 110 -13.82 8.63 11.32
CA GLU A 110 -14.71 8.06 10.30
C GLU A 110 -14.25 8.46 8.89
N GLU A 111 -13.79 9.72 8.73
CA GLU A 111 -13.24 10.19 7.46
C GLU A 111 -12.04 9.37 7.03
N GLY A 112 -11.10 9.14 7.95
CA GLY A 112 -9.89 8.37 7.68
C GLY A 112 -10.19 6.92 7.33
N LYS A 113 -11.05 6.27 8.08
CA LYS A 113 -11.46 4.89 7.81
C LYS A 113 -12.09 4.76 6.42
N LYS A 114 -13.00 5.66 6.07
CA LYS A 114 -13.64 5.68 4.75
C LYS A 114 -12.63 5.91 3.64
N ALA A 115 -11.69 6.83 3.83
CA ALA A 115 -10.67 7.14 2.83
C ALA A 115 -9.76 5.93 2.57
N ILE A 116 -9.28 5.27 3.63
CA ILE A 116 -8.41 4.10 3.50
C ILE A 116 -9.14 2.94 2.81
N VAL A 117 -10.37 2.67 3.17
CA VAL A 117 -11.18 1.65 2.50
C VAL A 117 -11.37 2.01 1.02
N ALA A 118 -11.76 3.26 0.74
CA ALA A 118 -12.07 3.71 -0.63
C ALA A 118 -10.86 3.61 -1.56
N LEU A 119 -9.66 4.00 -1.09
CA LEU A 119 -8.47 3.92 -1.93
C LEU A 119 -8.12 2.47 -2.29
N HIS A 120 -8.28 1.54 -1.36
CA HIS A 120 -8.02 0.13 -1.63
C HIS A 120 -9.06 -0.46 -2.58
N VAL A 121 -10.33 -0.17 -2.36
CA VAL A 121 -11.41 -0.64 -3.24
C VAL A 121 -11.19 -0.11 -4.67
N GLU A 122 -10.98 1.19 -4.83
CA GLU A 122 -10.79 1.78 -6.16
C GLU A 122 -9.52 1.25 -6.83
N GLY A 123 -8.41 1.20 -6.12
CA GLY A 123 -7.14 0.72 -6.66
C GLY A 123 -7.22 -0.73 -7.13
N ILE A 124 -7.85 -1.58 -6.34
CA ILE A 124 -8.04 -2.99 -6.67
C ILE A 124 -8.96 -3.14 -7.89
N ILE A 125 -10.09 -2.43 -7.91
CA ILE A 125 -11.03 -2.49 -9.03
C ILE A 125 -10.32 -2.04 -10.33
N ASN A 126 -9.58 -0.93 -10.27
CA ASN A 126 -8.88 -0.43 -11.45
C ASN A 126 -7.82 -1.42 -11.94
N TYR A 127 -7.12 -2.08 -11.02
CA TYR A 127 -6.16 -3.11 -11.40
C TYR A 127 -6.85 -4.30 -12.09
N VAL A 128 -7.92 -4.81 -11.50
CA VAL A 128 -8.66 -5.95 -12.05
C VAL A 128 -9.26 -5.62 -13.42
N GLU A 129 -9.74 -4.39 -13.61
CA GLU A 129 -10.32 -3.95 -14.88
C GLU A 129 -9.27 -3.48 -15.90
N GLY A 130 -7.99 -3.48 -15.55
CA GLY A 130 -6.90 -3.08 -16.44
C GLY A 130 -6.81 -1.58 -16.72
N ARG A 131 -7.26 -0.78 -15.78
CA ARG A 131 -7.25 0.69 -15.94
C ARG A 131 -5.88 1.29 -15.60
#